data_6c3461d9957d8a638b93496ce5e25e6f
#
_entry.id   6c3461d9957d8a638b93496ce5e25e6f
#
_cell.length_a   1.000
_cell.length_b   1.000
_cell.length_c   1.000
_cell.angle_alpha   90.00
_cell.angle_beta   90.00
_cell.angle_gamma   90.00
#
_symmetry.space_group_name_H-M   'P 1'
#
loop_
_entity.id
_entity.type
_entity.pdbx_description
1 polymer ?
#
loop_
_entity_poly.entity_id
_entity_poly.type
_entity_poly.pdbx_seq_one_letter_code
_entity_poly.pdbx_strand_id
1 'polypeptide(L)'
;MFKEYTQYDALGLADLVSKGEVSAKELLDSAVARANKLNPKLNAIIHRFDERAYDQAQAGLPSGAFTGVPYLLKDLSYSFEGEPLTMGSRSVNIQSDYDSEIVKRMKATGVNTFGKTNTPEFGLII
;
A
#
# COMPACT_ATOMS: atom_id res chain seq x y z
N MET A 1 -1.50 17.24 2.23
CA MET A 1 -0.43 16.67 1.35
C MET A 1 0.91 17.20 1.79
N PHE A 2 1.84 16.32 2.07
CA PHE A 2 3.19 16.63 2.57
C PHE A 2 4.15 16.86 1.38
N LYS A 3 4.69 18.07 1.23
CA LYS A 3 5.46 18.47 0.04
C LYS A 3 6.82 17.77 -0.06
N GLU A 4 7.43 17.53 1.08
CA GLU A 4 8.76 16.92 1.22
C GLU A 4 8.73 15.37 1.13
N TYR A 5 7.57 14.77 0.86
CA TYR A 5 7.33 13.33 0.85
C TYR A 5 8.43 12.50 0.14
N THR A 6 8.99 13.02 -0.94
CA THR A 6 10.02 12.31 -1.73
C THR A 6 11.44 12.50 -1.22
N GLN A 7 11.64 13.28 -0.18
CA GLN A 7 12.95 13.53 0.42
C GLN A 7 13.27 12.55 1.57
N TYR A 8 12.25 11.80 2.00
CA TYR A 8 12.35 10.83 3.09
C TYR A 8 12.21 9.41 2.59
N ASP A 9 12.91 8.49 3.24
CA ASP A 9 12.67 7.06 3.15
C ASP A 9 11.51 6.63 4.08
N ALA A 10 11.19 5.35 4.09
CA ALA A 10 10.08 4.83 4.88
C ALA A 10 10.28 5.01 6.40
N LEU A 11 11.53 4.90 6.89
CA LEU A 11 11.83 5.11 8.30
C LEU A 11 11.71 6.59 8.68
N GLY A 12 12.19 7.49 7.82
CA GLY A 12 12.04 8.93 8.01
C GLY A 12 10.58 9.37 8.02
N LEU A 13 9.74 8.81 7.12
CA LEU A 13 8.30 9.10 7.13
C LEU A 13 7.62 8.58 8.41
N ALA A 14 7.98 7.38 8.87
CA ALA A 14 7.44 6.82 10.11
C ALA A 14 7.86 7.65 11.35
N ASP A 15 9.08 8.14 11.37
CA ASP A 15 9.58 9.02 12.43
C ASP A 15 8.80 10.34 12.50
N LEU A 16 8.54 10.98 11.35
CA LEU A 16 7.69 12.17 11.29
C LEU A 16 6.27 11.92 11.82
N VAL A 17 5.68 10.76 11.49
CA VAL A 17 4.36 10.39 12.03
C VAL A 17 4.43 10.17 13.54
N SER A 18 5.46 9.50 14.03
CA SER A 18 5.63 9.21 15.47
C SER A 18 5.79 10.48 16.31
N LYS A 19 6.41 11.52 15.73
CA LYS A 19 6.58 12.85 16.34
C LYS A 19 5.35 13.74 16.19
N GLY A 20 4.35 13.33 15.43
CA GLY A 20 3.16 14.14 15.15
C GLY A 20 3.42 15.33 14.21
N GLU A 21 4.57 15.36 13.53
CA GLU A 21 4.93 16.39 12.56
C GLU A 21 4.12 16.25 11.26
N VAL A 22 3.76 15.01 10.89
CA VAL A 22 2.93 14.67 9.73
C VAL A 22 1.96 13.56 10.14
N SER A 23 0.72 13.63 9.66
CA SER A 23 -0.25 12.57 9.89
C SER A 23 -0.15 11.45 8.83
N ALA A 24 -0.58 10.24 9.19
CA ALA A 24 -0.70 9.12 8.24
C ALA A 24 -1.57 9.48 7.03
N LYS A 25 -2.63 10.30 7.25
CA LYS A 25 -3.50 10.80 6.19
C LYS A 25 -2.74 11.70 5.21
N GLU A 26 -1.91 12.62 5.69
CA GLU A 26 -1.14 13.53 4.82
C GLU A 26 -0.09 12.78 3.99
N LEU A 27 0.52 11.73 4.54
CA LEU A 27 1.40 10.84 3.79
C LEU A 27 0.62 10.09 2.71
N LEU A 28 -0.57 9.55 3.05
CA LEU A 28 -1.43 8.88 2.10
C LEU A 28 -1.89 9.82 0.98
N ASP A 29 -2.31 11.06 1.31
CA ASP A 29 -2.66 12.09 0.33
C ASP A 29 -1.52 12.32 -0.68
N SER A 30 -0.28 12.33 -0.21
CA SER A 30 0.90 12.53 -1.05
C SER A 30 1.16 11.33 -1.96
N ALA A 31 1.04 10.11 -1.42
CA ALA A 31 1.20 8.87 -2.17
C ALA A 31 0.12 8.70 -3.25
N VAL A 32 -1.14 8.95 -2.90
CA VAL A 32 -2.29 8.88 -3.81
C VAL A 32 -2.16 9.91 -4.94
N ALA A 33 -1.79 11.16 -4.62
CA ALA A 33 -1.59 12.19 -5.64
C ALA A 33 -0.47 11.81 -6.64
N ARG A 34 0.62 11.24 -6.15
CA ARG A 34 1.71 10.72 -7.01
C ARG A 34 1.25 9.54 -7.86
N ALA A 35 0.52 8.60 -7.27
CA ALA A 35 -0.06 7.48 -7.99
C ALA A 35 -0.97 7.97 -9.13
N ASN A 36 -1.86 8.91 -8.86
CA ASN A 36 -2.77 9.48 -9.86
C ASN A 36 -2.01 10.16 -11.01
N LYS A 37 -0.90 10.82 -10.72
CA LYS A 37 -0.07 11.50 -11.72
C LYS A 37 0.75 10.54 -12.58
N LEU A 38 1.30 9.49 -12.00
CA LEU A 38 2.30 8.63 -12.66
C LEU A 38 1.71 7.33 -13.23
N ASN A 39 0.73 6.75 -12.53
CA ASN A 39 0.20 5.43 -12.88
C ASN A 39 -0.44 5.35 -14.28
N PRO A 40 -1.09 6.40 -14.83
CA PRO A 40 -1.61 6.36 -16.20
C PRO A 40 -0.54 6.07 -17.27
N LYS A 41 0.72 6.41 -17.00
CA LYS A 41 1.84 6.15 -17.91
C LYS A 41 2.58 4.85 -17.58
N LEU A 42 2.62 4.46 -16.30
CA LEU A 42 3.44 3.35 -15.82
C LEU A 42 2.67 2.04 -15.73
N ASN A 43 1.35 2.10 -15.47
CA ASN A 43 0.52 0.94 -15.13
C ASN A 43 1.15 0.07 -14.03
N ALA A 44 1.77 0.73 -13.05
CA ALA A 44 2.48 0.06 -11.97
C ALA A 44 1.55 -0.39 -10.83
N ILE A 45 0.39 0.27 -10.67
CA ILE A 45 -0.62 -0.04 -9.64
C ILE A 45 -1.87 -0.52 -10.37
N ILE A 46 -2.24 -1.77 -10.15
CA ILE A 46 -3.34 -2.42 -10.87
C ILE A 46 -4.62 -2.57 -10.04
N HIS A 47 -4.50 -2.59 -8.72
CA HIS A 47 -5.63 -2.56 -7.79
C HIS A 47 -5.46 -1.40 -6.82
N ARG A 48 -6.52 -0.62 -6.65
CA ARG A 48 -6.57 0.54 -5.76
C ARG A 48 -7.66 0.33 -4.73
N PHE A 49 -7.34 0.57 -3.47
CA PHE A 49 -8.29 0.55 -2.35
C PHE A 49 -8.04 1.73 -1.41
N ASP A 50 -8.01 2.91 -2.03
CA ASP A 50 -7.72 4.18 -1.37
C ASP A 50 -8.70 4.48 -0.23
N GLU A 51 -10.01 4.26 -0.43
CA GLU A 51 -11.03 4.50 0.60
C GLU A 51 -10.72 3.72 1.87
N ARG A 52 -10.44 2.43 1.73
CA ARG A 52 -10.02 1.59 2.86
C ARG A 52 -8.78 2.13 3.56
N ALA A 53 -7.80 2.60 2.81
CA ALA A 53 -6.56 3.15 3.38
C ALA A 53 -6.82 4.47 4.11
N TYR A 54 -7.75 5.30 3.63
CA TYR A 54 -8.17 6.51 4.33
C TYR A 54 -8.91 6.19 5.62
N ASP A 55 -9.82 5.22 5.59
CA ASP A 55 -10.54 4.76 6.79
C ASP A 55 -9.57 4.23 7.86
N GLN A 56 -8.57 3.44 7.44
CA GLN A 56 -7.54 2.92 8.34
C GLN A 56 -6.67 4.04 8.92
N ALA A 57 -6.28 5.02 8.11
CA ALA A 57 -5.51 6.17 8.59
C ALA A 57 -6.29 7.01 9.62
N GLN A 58 -7.62 7.07 9.49
CA GLN A 58 -8.50 7.78 10.41
C GLN A 58 -8.78 6.97 11.68
N ALA A 59 -9.02 5.67 11.56
CA ALA A 59 -9.31 4.78 12.69
C ALA A 59 -8.09 4.51 13.58
N GLY A 60 -6.88 4.72 13.04
CA GLY A 60 -5.61 4.42 13.67
C GLY A 60 -5.01 3.11 13.15
N LEU A 61 -3.74 3.18 12.80
CA LEU A 61 -2.94 2.06 12.31
C LEU A 61 -2.24 1.34 13.48
N PRO A 62 -1.93 0.04 13.33
CA PRO A 62 -1.12 -0.66 14.33
C PRO A 62 0.20 0.07 14.61
N SER A 63 0.63 0.06 15.87
CA SER A 63 1.94 0.59 16.25
C SER A 63 3.04 -0.36 15.80
N GLY A 64 3.98 0.15 14.99
CA GLY A 64 5.09 -0.62 14.44
C GLY A 64 6.14 0.29 13.82
N ALA A 65 7.18 -0.31 13.27
CA ALA A 65 8.33 0.43 12.71
C ALA A 65 7.97 1.36 11.53
N PHE A 66 6.83 1.11 10.86
CA PHE A 66 6.40 1.85 9.67
C PHE A 66 5.00 2.43 9.83
N THR A 67 4.59 2.76 11.05
CA THR A 67 3.24 3.29 11.31
C THR A 67 2.95 4.52 10.46
N GLY A 68 1.88 4.43 9.68
CA GLY A 68 1.41 5.52 8.83
C GLY A 68 2.06 5.62 7.44
N VAL A 69 3.09 4.82 7.17
CA VAL A 69 3.78 4.85 5.87
C VAL A 69 2.90 4.21 4.79
N PRO A 70 2.59 4.92 3.68
CA PRO A 70 1.85 4.35 2.56
C PRO A 70 2.62 3.20 1.90
N TYR A 71 1.91 2.12 1.61
CA TYR A 71 2.49 0.90 1.08
C TYR A 71 1.69 0.33 -0.09
N LEU A 72 2.39 -0.34 -1.01
CA LEU A 72 1.80 -1.09 -2.11
C LEU A 72 2.26 -2.55 -2.04
N LEU A 73 1.31 -3.46 -2.05
CA LEU A 73 1.56 -4.90 -2.02
C LEU A 73 1.73 -5.44 -3.44
N LYS A 74 2.62 -6.37 -3.67
CA LYS A 74 2.74 -7.03 -4.98
C LYS A 74 1.55 -7.96 -5.23
N ASP A 75 0.94 -7.90 -6.41
CA ASP A 75 -0.21 -8.76 -6.78
C ASP A 75 0.24 -10.14 -7.29
N LEU A 76 0.96 -10.89 -6.46
CA LEU A 76 1.45 -12.23 -6.83
C LEU A 76 0.88 -13.33 -5.95
N SER A 77 1.36 -13.48 -4.72
CA SER A 77 0.98 -14.58 -3.83
C SER A 77 0.43 -14.08 -2.49
N TYR A 78 0.05 -12.81 -2.44
CA TYR A 78 -0.29 -12.14 -1.21
C TYR A 78 -1.78 -11.85 -1.14
N SER A 79 -2.53 -12.80 -0.54
CA SER A 79 -3.94 -12.58 -0.22
C SER A 79 -4.06 -11.48 0.82
N PHE A 80 -4.88 -10.48 0.49
CA PHE A 80 -5.26 -9.40 1.38
C PHE A 80 -6.79 -9.45 1.47
N GLU A 81 -7.31 -9.71 2.66
CA GLU A 81 -8.74 -9.93 2.89
C GLU A 81 -9.60 -8.80 2.32
N GLY A 82 -10.62 -9.17 1.55
CA GLY A 82 -11.52 -8.25 0.87
C GLY A 82 -10.99 -7.66 -0.43
N GLU A 83 -9.76 -8.00 -0.86
CA GLU A 83 -9.14 -7.40 -2.03
C GLU A 83 -8.82 -8.46 -3.11
N PRO A 84 -8.81 -8.06 -4.41
CA PRO A 84 -8.54 -8.98 -5.49
C PRO A 84 -7.08 -9.46 -5.51
N LEU A 85 -6.90 -10.70 -6.00
CA LEU A 85 -5.61 -11.31 -6.30
C LEU A 85 -5.67 -11.87 -7.72
N THR A 86 -4.85 -11.36 -8.64
CA THR A 86 -4.84 -11.77 -10.05
C THR A 86 -3.55 -12.41 -10.51
N MET A 87 -2.49 -12.37 -9.70
CA MET A 87 -1.16 -12.92 -10.04
C MET A 87 -0.61 -12.41 -11.39
N GLY A 88 -0.99 -11.20 -11.80
CA GLY A 88 -0.63 -10.63 -13.10
C GLY A 88 -1.28 -11.33 -14.30
N SER A 89 -2.25 -12.22 -14.08
CA SER A 89 -2.90 -13.01 -15.14
C SER A 89 -4.37 -12.63 -15.32
N ARG A 90 -4.82 -12.58 -16.57
CA ARG A 90 -6.23 -12.39 -16.90
C ARG A 90 -7.08 -13.63 -16.60
N SER A 91 -6.46 -14.79 -16.42
CA SER A 91 -7.14 -16.04 -16.09
C SER A 91 -7.40 -16.22 -14.59
N VAL A 92 -6.81 -15.38 -13.75
CA VAL A 92 -6.95 -15.42 -12.30
C VAL A 92 -7.71 -14.19 -11.82
N ASN A 93 -8.79 -14.42 -11.09
CA ASN A 93 -9.54 -13.36 -10.41
C ASN A 93 -10.11 -13.92 -9.11
N ILE A 94 -9.30 -13.90 -8.08
CA ILE A 94 -9.63 -14.42 -6.75
C ILE A 94 -9.99 -13.24 -5.86
N GLN A 95 -11.18 -13.26 -5.26
CA GLN A 95 -11.49 -12.37 -4.13
C GLN A 95 -10.94 -13.02 -2.87
N SER A 96 -9.95 -12.39 -2.24
CA SER A 96 -9.31 -12.94 -1.06
C SER A 96 -10.24 -12.87 0.16
N ASP A 97 -10.46 -13.98 0.84
CA ASP A 97 -11.28 -14.10 2.04
C ASP A 97 -10.46 -14.19 3.34
N TYR A 98 -9.15 -14.06 3.21
CA TYR A 98 -8.21 -14.05 4.34
C TYR A 98 -6.96 -13.22 4.03
N ASP A 99 -6.25 -12.85 5.07
CA ASP A 99 -4.88 -12.32 4.99
C ASP A 99 -3.87 -13.47 5.01
N SER A 100 -2.99 -13.54 4.03
CA SER A 100 -1.83 -14.43 4.09
C SER A 100 -0.89 -14.02 5.24
N GLU A 101 -0.05 -14.93 5.72
CA GLU A 101 0.85 -14.67 6.86
C GLU A 101 1.75 -13.45 6.64
N ILE A 102 2.27 -13.28 5.43
CA ILE A 102 3.07 -12.10 5.08
C ILE A 102 2.26 -10.81 5.19
N VAL A 103 1.00 -10.82 4.77
CA VAL A 103 0.12 -9.63 4.86
C VAL A 103 -0.18 -9.29 6.32
N LYS A 104 -0.43 -10.30 7.17
CA LYS A 104 -0.60 -10.08 8.63
C LYS A 104 0.63 -9.42 9.25
N ARG A 105 1.82 -9.90 8.90
CA ARG A 105 3.08 -9.31 9.38
C ARG A 105 3.30 -7.90 8.84
N MET A 106 2.99 -7.67 7.56
CA MET A 106 3.08 -6.32 6.98
C MET A 106 2.13 -5.35 7.69
N LYS A 107 0.87 -5.72 7.90
CA LYS A 107 -0.08 -4.91 8.68
C LYS A 107 0.43 -4.61 10.09
N ALA A 108 1.03 -5.59 10.76
CA ALA A 108 1.60 -5.42 12.11
C ALA A 108 2.77 -4.43 12.15
N THR A 109 3.45 -4.13 11.04
CA THR A 109 4.47 -3.07 10.98
C THR A 109 3.89 -1.65 10.99
N GLY A 110 2.57 -1.52 10.86
CA GLY A 110 1.87 -0.23 10.84
C GLY A 110 1.80 0.43 9.47
N VAL A 111 2.23 -0.23 8.39
CA VAL A 111 2.10 0.33 7.03
C VAL A 111 0.64 0.51 6.65
N ASN A 112 0.36 1.55 5.88
CA ASN A 112 -0.95 1.84 5.33
C ASN A 112 -1.02 1.39 3.86
N THR A 113 -1.54 0.19 3.63
CA THR A 113 -1.59 -0.40 2.28
C THR A 113 -2.77 0.17 1.49
N PHE A 114 -2.51 0.84 0.35
CA PHE A 114 -3.52 1.51 -0.47
C PHE A 114 -3.69 0.91 -1.88
N GLY A 115 -3.05 -0.20 -2.18
CA GLY A 115 -3.18 -0.86 -3.48
C GLY A 115 -2.22 -2.01 -3.68
N LYS A 116 -2.31 -2.61 -4.87
CA LYS A 116 -1.38 -3.66 -5.31
C LYS A 116 -0.67 -3.27 -6.60
N THR A 117 0.61 -3.64 -6.66
CA THR A 117 1.44 -3.39 -7.84
C THR A 117 1.31 -4.48 -8.88
N ASN A 118 1.56 -4.11 -10.12
CA ASN A 118 1.67 -5.03 -11.25
C ASN A 118 2.83 -6.02 -11.04
N THR A 119 2.75 -7.16 -11.72
CA THR A 119 3.74 -8.24 -11.67
C THR A 119 3.77 -8.96 -13.03
N PRO A 120 4.86 -9.58 -13.43
CA PRO A 120 4.85 -10.56 -14.51
C PRO A 120 3.83 -11.67 -14.19
N GLU A 121 3.19 -12.22 -15.22
CA GLU A 121 2.21 -13.30 -15.07
C GLU A 121 2.81 -14.45 -14.25
N PHE A 122 2.15 -14.81 -13.14
CA PHE A 122 2.60 -15.81 -12.14
C PHE A 122 4.02 -15.58 -11.60
N GLY A 123 4.55 -14.36 -11.73
CA GLY A 123 5.92 -14.04 -11.32
C GLY A 123 6.99 -14.59 -12.25
N LEU A 124 6.61 -15.15 -13.38
CA LEU A 124 7.54 -15.66 -14.37
C LEU A 124 8.15 -14.50 -15.15
N ILE A 125 9.48 -14.48 -15.23
CA ILE A 125 10.25 -13.50 -15.99
C ILE A 125 10.76 -14.20 -17.25
N ILE A 126 10.63 -13.51 -18.37
CA ILE A 126 11.26 -13.89 -19.62
C ILE A 126 12.42 -12.94 -19.85
#